data_4978f1b56542d463c46826864af4c3ca
#
_entry.id   4978f1b56542d463c46826864af4c3ca
#
_cell.length_a   1.000
_cell.length_b   1.000
_cell.length_c   1.000
_cell.angle_alpha   90.00
_cell.angle_beta   90.00
_cell.angle_gamma   90.00
#
_symmetry.space_group_name_H-M   'P 1'
#
loop_
_entity.id
_entity.type
_entity.pdbx_description
1 polymer ?
#
loop_
_entity_poly.entity_id
_entity_poly.type
_entity_poly.pdbx_seq_one_letter_code
_entity_poly.pdbx_strand_id
1 'polypeptide(L)'
;MKNRVLSLLLVGLLSVGVATAAVKPEVQPVSTPKRVLFVGNSFSYYNNGIQNRVSNLIKSAGKWQAGDNRYRLKTISGGKLFEHIAGIPPLLQNSQKRQWDVMVLQEYSDGPISKKYHQSFVDSSDEIAILARKQGIEPVLFMTWAYKNDKDMTQQLADAYTAQANKLNALVVPVGLAFALAAQTNPEIELYIPDIDGFNETGQEQYNDVLKHPSVAGTYLAACMFYASFYQQSPEGLAYIADLPSAEAKRLQQIAWLTFQQFYKG
;
A
#
# COMPACT_ATOMS: atom_id res chain seq x y z
N MET A 1 30.04 -49.21 49.51
CA MET A 1 29.64 -48.88 48.10
C MET A 1 28.88 -47.56 48.15
N LYS A 2 29.51 -46.47 47.70
CA LYS A 2 28.89 -45.10 47.71
C LYS A 2 28.39 -44.77 46.32
N ASN A 3 27.06 -44.69 46.15
CA ASN A 3 26.45 -44.22 44.90
C ASN A 3 26.55 -42.69 44.85
N ARG A 4 27.24 -42.14 43.82
CA ARG A 4 27.23 -40.74 43.47
C ARG A 4 26.12 -40.53 42.40
N VAL A 5 25.12 -39.77 42.78
CA VAL A 5 24.10 -39.29 41.84
C VAL A 5 24.68 -38.04 41.18
N LEU A 6 24.83 -38.08 39.86
CA LEU A 6 25.28 -36.98 39.04
C LEU A 6 24.06 -36.18 38.58
N SER A 7 23.82 -35.01 39.17
CA SER A 7 22.76 -34.09 38.73
C SER A 7 23.25 -33.32 37.52
N LEU A 8 22.65 -33.56 36.32
CA LEU A 8 22.83 -32.72 35.15
C LEU A 8 21.94 -31.45 35.30
N LEU A 9 22.59 -30.32 35.44
CA LEU A 9 21.92 -29.01 35.28
C LEU A 9 21.75 -28.74 33.79
N LEU A 10 20.49 -28.77 33.32
CA LEU A 10 20.11 -28.32 31.99
C LEU A 10 20.01 -26.79 32.01
N VAL A 11 21.02 -26.10 31.49
CA VAL A 11 20.96 -24.65 31.26
C VAL A 11 20.15 -24.42 29.98
N GLY A 12 18.85 -24.06 30.14
CA GLY A 12 18.03 -23.62 29.05
C GLY A 12 18.48 -22.23 28.57
N LEU A 13 19.06 -22.14 27.39
CA LEU A 13 19.27 -20.87 26.70
C LEU A 13 17.90 -20.32 26.32
N LEU A 14 17.40 -19.34 27.08
CA LEU A 14 16.30 -18.46 26.66
C LEU A 14 16.86 -17.54 25.57
N SER A 15 16.55 -17.82 24.31
CA SER A 15 16.73 -16.87 23.22
C SER A 15 15.75 -15.71 23.42
N VAL A 16 16.23 -14.62 23.99
CA VAL A 16 15.51 -13.36 24.02
C VAL A 16 15.50 -12.86 22.57
N GLY A 17 14.41 -13.09 21.86
CA GLY A 17 14.17 -12.46 20.58
C GLY A 17 14.10 -10.94 20.81
N VAL A 18 15.09 -10.21 20.31
CA VAL A 18 15.04 -8.74 20.27
C VAL A 18 13.97 -8.37 19.26
N ALA A 19 12.78 -8.02 19.74
CA ALA A 19 11.77 -7.39 18.90
C ALA A 19 12.35 -6.03 18.45
N THR A 20 12.73 -5.93 17.20
CA THR A 20 13.10 -4.63 16.61
C THR A 20 11.87 -3.71 16.65
N ALA A 21 12.05 -2.50 17.17
CA ALA A 21 10.98 -1.52 17.18
C ALA A 21 10.56 -1.19 15.73
N ALA A 22 9.24 -1.07 15.50
CA ALA A 22 8.72 -0.71 14.18
C ALA A 22 9.29 0.63 13.70
N VAL A 23 9.62 0.71 12.41
CA VAL A 23 10.13 1.94 11.80
C VAL A 23 9.00 2.98 11.75
N LYS A 24 9.25 4.17 12.30
CA LYS A 24 8.25 5.26 12.31
C LYS A 24 8.40 6.18 11.12
N PRO A 25 7.29 6.75 10.57
CA PRO A 25 7.36 7.72 9.50
C PRO A 25 7.91 9.06 10.00
N GLU A 26 8.90 9.60 9.31
CA GLU A 26 9.47 10.94 9.60
C GLU A 26 8.69 12.04 8.86
N VAL A 27 8.17 11.73 7.67
CA VAL A 27 7.43 12.68 6.84
C VAL A 27 5.95 12.65 7.19
N GLN A 28 5.43 13.82 7.56
CA GLN A 28 4.02 13.99 7.87
C GLN A 28 3.22 14.47 6.65
N PRO A 29 1.94 14.10 6.53
CA PRO A 29 1.08 14.62 5.48
C PRO A 29 0.91 16.14 5.61
N VAL A 30 1.19 16.89 4.53
CA VAL A 30 1.13 18.37 4.56
C VAL A 30 0.36 18.99 3.41
N SER A 31 0.00 18.23 2.39
CA SER A 31 -0.62 18.79 1.18
C SER A 31 -1.82 17.98 0.72
N THR A 32 -2.77 18.68 0.08
CA THR A 32 -3.90 18.08 -0.63
C THR A 32 -3.63 18.10 -2.13
N PRO A 33 -3.07 17.03 -2.71
CA PRO A 33 -2.68 17.05 -4.11
C PRO A 33 -3.91 17.05 -5.03
N LYS A 34 -3.89 17.93 -6.03
CA LYS A 34 -4.95 18.01 -7.06
C LYS A 34 -4.64 17.11 -8.26
N ARG A 35 -3.35 16.91 -8.58
CA ARG A 35 -2.92 16.14 -9.75
C ARG A 35 -1.98 15.03 -9.31
N VAL A 36 -2.48 13.79 -9.40
CA VAL A 36 -1.79 12.59 -8.91
C VAL A 36 -1.60 11.59 -10.04
N LEU A 37 -0.36 11.15 -10.22
CA LEU A 37 -0.01 10.02 -11.07
C LEU A 37 0.33 8.83 -10.20
N PHE A 38 -0.44 7.75 -10.31
CA PHE A 38 -0.13 6.47 -9.70
C PHE A 38 0.69 5.63 -10.68
N VAL A 39 1.81 5.11 -10.21
CA VAL A 39 2.69 4.21 -10.95
C VAL A 39 2.75 2.89 -10.21
N GLY A 40 2.40 1.78 -10.86
CA GLY A 40 2.35 0.48 -10.21
C GLY A 40 1.90 -0.65 -11.12
N ASN A 41 1.19 -1.61 -10.55
CA ASN A 41 0.77 -2.84 -11.23
C ASN A 41 -0.69 -3.21 -10.91
N SER A 42 -1.02 -4.52 -10.86
CA SER A 42 -2.36 -5.03 -10.57
C SER A 42 -2.93 -4.54 -9.24
N PHE A 43 -2.12 -4.34 -8.23
CA PHE A 43 -2.57 -3.80 -6.93
C PHE A 43 -3.18 -2.40 -7.06
N SER A 44 -2.82 -1.66 -8.11
CA SER A 44 -3.34 -0.33 -8.40
C SER A 44 -4.48 -0.32 -9.41
N TYR A 45 -4.57 -1.28 -10.37
CA TYR A 45 -5.58 -1.21 -11.43
C TYR A 45 -6.83 -2.07 -11.20
N TYR A 46 -6.81 -3.03 -10.27
CA TYR A 46 -8.01 -3.85 -9.98
C TYR A 46 -9.23 -2.99 -9.60
N ASN A 47 -10.42 -3.54 -9.84
CA ASN A 47 -11.71 -2.97 -9.42
C ASN A 47 -11.91 -1.51 -9.86
N ASN A 48 -11.66 -1.23 -11.13
CA ASN A 48 -11.75 0.11 -11.75
C ASN A 48 -10.61 1.07 -11.33
N GLY A 49 -9.55 0.57 -10.73
CA GLY A 49 -8.34 1.30 -10.40
C GLY A 49 -8.45 2.24 -9.19
N ILE A 50 -7.37 2.29 -8.43
CA ILE A 50 -7.26 3.10 -7.20
C ILE A 50 -7.52 4.58 -7.47
N GLN A 51 -7.01 5.14 -8.59
CA GLN A 51 -7.16 6.55 -8.93
C GLN A 51 -8.62 6.97 -9.11
N ASN A 52 -9.48 6.09 -9.65
CA ASN A 52 -10.92 6.35 -9.80
C ASN A 52 -11.62 6.28 -8.45
N ARG A 53 -11.29 5.29 -7.61
CA ARG A 53 -11.87 5.15 -6.27
C ARG A 53 -11.53 6.36 -5.39
N VAL A 54 -10.26 6.81 -5.37
CA VAL A 54 -9.83 8.01 -4.66
C VAL A 54 -10.53 9.26 -5.22
N SER A 55 -10.60 9.42 -6.55
CA SER A 55 -11.31 10.54 -7.18
C SER A 55 -12.77 10.61 -6.76
N ASN A 56 -13.46 9.47 -6.67
CA ASN A 56 -14.87 9.42 -6.27
C ASN A 56 -15.06 9.76 -4.79
N LEU A 57 -14.14 9.36 -3.89
CA LEU A 57 -14.14 9.81 -2.50
C LEU A 57 -13.98 11.33 -2.40
N ILE A 58 -13.04 11.91 -3.17
CA ILE A 58 -12.80 13.36 -3.20
C ILE A 58 -14.03 14.12 -3.71
N LYS A 59 -14.71 13.58 -4.75
CA LYS A 59 -15.98 14.13 -5.27
C LYS A 59 -17.08 14.05 -4.21
N SER A 60 -17.21 12.91 -3.55
CA SER A 60 -18.18 12.69 -2.47
C SER A 60 -17.97 13.64 -1.30
N ALA A 61 -16.73 14.02 -1.03
CA ALA A 61 -16.36 15.01 -0.03
C ALA A 61 -16.54 16.48 -0.47
N GLY A 62 -17.05 16.74 -1.69
CA GLY A 62 -17.19 18.08 -2.24
C GLY A 62 -15.88 18.81 -2.54
N LYS A 63 -14.75 18.08 -2.62
CA LYS A 63 -13.40 18.67 -2.77
C LYS A 63 -12.84 18.58 -4.20
N TRP A 64 -13.55 17.96 -5.11
CA TRP A 64 -13.14 17.84 -6.50
C TRP A 64 -13.43 19.12 -7.28
N GLN A 65 -12.40 19.66 -7.91
CA GLN A 65 -12.51 20.84 -8.78
C GLN A 65 -12.28 20.41 -10.23
N ALA A 66 -13.31 20.48 -11.05
CA ALA A 66 -13.22 20.15 -12.48
C ALA A 66 -12.23 21.09 -13.18
N GLY A 67 -11.38 20.52 -14.04
CA GLY A 67 -10.29 21.26 -14.69
C GLY A 67 -8.98 21.30 -13.89
N ASP A 68 -9.03 21.29 -12.58
CA ASP A 68 -7.85 21.31 -11.69
C ASP A 68 -7.44 19.89 -11.27
N ASN A 69 -8.40 19.11 -10.76
CA ASN A 69 -8.12 17.77 -10.28
C ASN A 69 -7.93 16.79 -11.43
N ARG A 70 -6.85 16.01 -11.35
CA ARG A 70 -6.51 14.97 -12.32
C ARG A 70 -5.79 13.81 -11.64
N TYR A 71 -6.43 12.67 -11.58
CA TYR A 71 -5.85 11.43 -11.07
C TYR A 71 -5.72 10.44 -12.22
N ARG A 72 -4.52 9.91 -12.44
CA ARG A 72 -4.22 8.99 -13.54
C ARG A 72 -3.39 7.82 -13.04
N LEU A 73 -3.43 6.75 -13.82
CA LEU A 73 -2.77 5.49 -13.52
C LEU A 73 -1.85 5.12 -14.69
N LYS A 74 -0.61 4.74 -14.38
CA LYS A 74 0.36 4.10 -15.27
C LYS A 74 0.73 2.75 -14.66
N THR A 75 0.38 1.67 -15.33
CA THR A 75 0.63 0.31 -14.83
C THR A 75 1.26 -0.60 -15.85
N ILE A 76 1.98 -1.60 -15.34
CA ILE A 76 2.46 -2.78 -16.05
C ILE A 76 1.94 -3.97 -15.23
N SER A 77 1.26 -4.93 -15.88
CA SER A 77 0.75 -6.12 -15.19
C SER A 77 1.89 -6.94 -14.61
N GLY A 78 1.86 -7.23 -13.29
CA GLY A 78 2.96 -7.89 -12.59
C GLY A 78 4.28 -7.10 -12.57
N GLY A 79 4.26 -5.84 -13.02
CA GLY A 79 5.46 -5.02 -13.17
C GLY A 79 6.05 -4.55 -11.84
N LYS A 80 7.35 -4.28 -11.88
CA LYS A 80 8.15 -3.70 -10.80
C LYS A 80 8.50 -2.26 -11.14
N LEU A 81 8.85 -1.45 -10.15
CA LEU A 81 9.14 -0.02 -10.36
C LEU A 81 10.23 0.21 -11.41
N PHE A 82 11.28 -0.59 -11.44
CA PHE A 82 12.35 -0.41 -12.43
C PHE A 82 11.85 -0.50 -13.88
N GLU A 83 10.82 -1.30 -14.15
CA GLU A 83 10.25 -1.46 -15.49
C GLU A 83 9.48 -0.21 -15.96
N HIS A 84 9.13 0.67 -15.03
CA HIS A 84 8.47 1.93 -15.31
C HIS A 84 9.42 3.08 -15.67
N ILE A 85 10.69 3.01 -15.25
CA ILE A 85 11.66 4.14 -15.30
C ILE A 85 11.70 4.77 -16.70
N ALA A 86 11.92 3.96 -17.73
CA ALA A 86 12.00 4.45 -19.12
C ALA A 86 10.72 5.15 -19.62
N GLY A 87 9.58 4.77 -19.07
CA GLY A 87 8.26 5.34 -19.43
C GLY A 87 7.82 6.54 -18.58
N ILE A 88 8.61 6.98 -17.60
CA ILE A 88 8.28 8.12 -16.74
C ILE A 88 8.58 9.47 -17.41
N PRO A 89 9.76 9.72 -18.01
CA PRO A 89 10.09 11.02 -18.56
C PRO A 89 9.05 11.59 -19.51
N PRO A 90 8.45 10.81 -20.47
CA PRO A 90 7.40 11.34 -21.33
C PRO A 90 6.14 11.82 -20.60
N LEU A 91 5.84 11.26 -19.42
CA LEU A 91 4.69 11.65 -18.61
C LEU A 91 4.93 12.93 -17.80
N LEU A 92 6.19 13.31 -17.60
CA LEU A 92 6.61 14.50 -16.91
C LEU A 92 6.78 15.69 -17.87
N GLN A 93 7.06 15.42 -19.14
CA GLN A 93 7.29 16.43 -20.16
C GLN A 93 5.95 17.01 -20.63
N ASN A 94 5.61 18.19 -20.12
CA ASN A 94 4.76 19.10 -20.88
C ASN A 94 5.25 20.52 -20.67
N SER A 95 5.42 21.18 -21.75
CA SER A 95 6.35 22.27 -22.01
C SER A 95 6.21 23.54 -21.17
N GLN A 96 5.21 23.71 -20.31
CA GLN A 96 5.03 24.99 -19.60
C GLN A 96 4.36 24.91 -18.22
N LYS A 97 3.83 23.77 -17.79
CA LYS A 97 3.17 23.66 -16.47
C LYS A 97 3.49 22.32 -15.81
N ARG A 98 3.72 22.34 -14.51
CA ARG A 98 3.82 21.14 -13.69
C ARG A 98 2.61 20.24 -13.93
N GLN A 99 2.85 19.03 -14.43
CA GLN A 99 1.79 18.09 -14.82
C GLN A 99 1.12 17.43 -13.61
N TRP A 100 1.92 17.16 -12.57
CA TRP A 100 1.52 16.43 -11.38
C TRP A 100 1.98 17.16 -10.14
N ASP A 101 1.23 17.05 -9.06
CA ASP A 101 1.65 17.48 -7.74
C ASP A 101 2.38 16.36 -7.01
N VAL A 102 1.89 15.13 -7.20
CA VAL A 102 2.37 13.91 -6.55
C VAL A 102 2.49 12.78 -7.56
N MET A 103 3.54 11.97 -7.39
CA MET A 103 3.69 10.67 -8.03
C MET A 103 3.70 9.58 -6.96
N VAL A 104 2.68 8.73 -7.00
CA VAL A 104 2.56 7.58 -6.10
C VAL A 104 3.28 6.39 -6.71
N LEU A 105 4.18 5.77 -5.95
CA LEU A 105 5.01 4.65 -6.36
C LEU A 105 4.58 3.39 -5.62
N GLN A 106 4.13 2.37 -6.36
CA GLN A 106 3.76 1.07 -5.85
C GLN A 106 4.64 -0.01 -6.48
N GLU A 107 5.43 -0.68 -5.65
CA GLU A 107 6.32 -1.77 -6.07
C GLU A 107 5.53 -3.08 -6.24
N TYR A 108 6.18 -4.09 -6.81
CA TYR A 108 5.67 -5.46 -6.86
C TYR A 108 5.34 -5.97 -5.45
N SER A 109 4.35 -6.87 -5.32
CA SER A 109 3.68 -7.24 -4.06
C SER A 109 4.63 -7.51 -2.89
N ASP A 110 5.65 -8.35 -3.07
CA ASP A 110 6.68 -8.69 -2.08
C ASP A 110 8.06 -8.07 -2.38
N GLY A 111 8.16 -7.28 -3.46
CA GLY A 111 9.41 -6.67 -3.91
C GLY A 111 10.21 -5.99 -2.79
N PRO A 112 9.58 -5.16 -1.94
CA PRO A 112 10.29 -4.46 -0.86
C PRO A 112 10.95 -5.37 0.19
N ILE A 113 10.48 -6.61 0.34
CA ILE A 113 11.00 -7.57 1.34
C ILE A 113 11.66 -8.79 0.71
N SER A 114 11.59 -8.93 -0.59
CA SER A 114 12.16 -10.04 -1.34
C SER A 114 13.69 -9.94 -1.38
N LYS A 115 14.40 -11.00 -1.01
CA LYS A 115 15.88 -11.06 -1.15
C LYS A 115 16.34 -10.75 -2.57
N LYS A 116 15.52 -11.05 -3.58
CA LYS A 116 15.85 -10.84 -5.00
C LYS A 116 15.59 -9.41 -5.46
N TYR A 117 14.54 -8.74 -4.94
CA TYR A 117 14.05 -7.49 -5.51
C TYR A 117 14.16 -6.29 -4.58
N HIS A 118 14.50 -6.47 -3.29
CA HIS A 118 14.63 -5.37 -2.33
C HIS A 118 15.55 -4.25 -2.85
N GLN A 119 16.75 -4.59 -3.32
CA GLN A 119 17.68 -3.58 -3.83
C GLN A 119 17.13 -2.88 -5.06
N SER A 120 16.46 -3.61 -5.96
CA SER A 120 15.79 -3.02 -7.12
C SER A 120 14.68 -2.04 -6.72
N PHE A 121 13.91 -2.35 -5.67
CA PHE A 121 12.91 -1.42 -5.11
C PHE A 121 13.56 -0.13 -4.61
N VAL A 122 14.66 -0.26 -3.84
CA VAL A 122 15.41 0.90 -3.32
C VAL A 122 15.92 1.77 -4.47
N ASP A 123 16.66 1.17 -5.41
CA ASP A 123 17.30 1.91 -6.51
C ASP A 123 16.28 2.57 -7.44
N SER A 124 15.22 1.84 -7.82
CA SER A 124 14.21 2.37 -8.72
C SER A 124 13.34 3.46 -8.08
N SER A 125 13.00 3.32 -6.80
CA SER A 125 12.27 4.40 -6.11
C SER A 125 13.13 5.65 -5.92
N ASP A 126 14.44 5.51 -5.67
CA ASP A 126 15.40 6.63 -5.65
C ASP A 126 15.44 7.35 -7.01
N GLU A 127 15.63 6.59 -8.10
CA GLU A 127 15.71 7.16 -9.44
C GLU A 127 14.42 7.86 -9.86
N ILE A 128 13.27 7.24 -9.63
CA ILE A 128 11.97 7.84 -9.95
C ILE A 128 11.72 9.10 -9.09
N ALA A 129 12.07 9.07 -7.81
CA ALA A 129 11.95 10.24 -6.94
C ALA A 129 12.81 11.43 -7.42
N ILE A 130 14.03 11.16 -7.87
CA ILE A 130 14.92 12.19 -8.47
C ILE A 130 14.28 12.76 -9.75
N LEU A 131 13.77 11.91 -10.64
CA LEU A 131 13.11 12.34 -11.88
C LEU A 131 11.87 13.21 -11.58
N ALA A 132 11.04 12.79 -10.63
CA ALA A 132 9.85 13.51 -10.22
C ALA A 132 10.19 14.88 -9.64
N ARG A 133 11.14 14.96 -8.68
CA ARG A 133 11.53 16.21 -8.01
C ARG A 133 12.19 17.22 -8.93
N LYS A 134 12.91 16.78 -9.96
CA LYS A 134 13.41 17.70 -11.02
C LYS A 134 12.27 18.48 -11.70
N GLN A 135 11.03 17.99 -11.62
CA GLN A 135 9.83 18.66 -12.16
C GLN A 135 8.93 19.24 -11.05
N GLY A 136 9.41 19.32 -9.82
CA GLY A 136 8.64 19.81 -8.67
C GLY A 136 7.50 18.90 -8.26
N ILE A 137 7.58 17.59 -8.55
CA ILE A 137 6.60 16.56 -8.23
C ILE A 137 7.10 15.79 -7.01
N GLU A 138 6.26 15.65 -5.97
CA GLU A 138 6.64 14.92 -4.77
C GLU A 138 6.36 13.41 -4.91
N PRO A 139 7.33 12.55 -4.60
CA PRO A 139 7.12 11.12 -4.53
C PRO A 139 6.32 10.77 -3.27
N VAL A 140 5.44 9.78 -3.40
CA VAL A 140 4.70 9.15 -2.30
C VAL A 140 4.80 7.65 -2.44
N LEU A 141 5.14 6.94 -1.37
CA LEU A 141 5.20 5.48 -1.40
C LEU A 141 3.85 4.89 -1.01
N PHE A 142 3.36 3.99 -1.83
CA PHE A 142 2.16 3.20 -1.59
C PHE A 142 2.57 1.89 -0.91
N MET A 143 2.50 1.83 0.42
CA MET A 143 2.74 0.59 1.17
C MET A 143 1.68 -0.43 0.81
N THR A 144 2.08 -1.51 0.14
CA THR A 144 1.22 -2.62 -0.23
C THR A 144 0.88 -3.47 1.00
N TRP A 145 0.00 -4.45 0.83
CA TRP A 145 -0.48 -5.34 1.88
C TRP A 145 0.14 -6.74 1.78
N ALA A 146 0.13 -7.46 2.89
CA ALA A 146 0.55 -8.84 2.99
C ALA A 146 -0.37 -9.77 2.18
N TYR A 147 0.12 -10.92 1.76
CA TYR A 147 -0.74 -11.99 1.25
C TYR A 147 -1.69 -12.46 2.37
N LYS A 148 -2.90 -12.89 2.00
CA LYS A 148 -3.96 -13.23 2.98
C LYS A 148 -3.49 -14.21 4.06
N ASN A 149 -2.69 -15.19 3.67
CA ASN A 149 -2.22 -16.26 4.54
C ASN A 149 -0.80 -16.05 5.11
N ASP A 150 -0.20 -14.87 4.89
CA ASP A 150 1.15 -14.53 5.39
C ASP A 150 1.13 -13.22 6.16
N LYS A 151 0.70 -13.30 7.42
CA LYS A 151 0.59 -12.12 8.30
C LYS A 151 1.94 -11.49 8.65
N ASP A 152 3.02 -12.27 8.59
CA ASP A 152 4.37 -11.80 8.94
C ASP A 152 4.90 -10.80 7.90
N MET A 153 4.41 -10.86 6.66
CA MET A 153 4.71 -9.85 5.63
C MET A 153 4.29 -8.44 6.05
N THR A 154 3.25 -8.28 6.85
CA THR A 154 2.70 -6.94 7.18
C THR A 154 3.75 -6.03 7.79
N GLN A 155 4.42 -6.48 8.86
CA GLN A 155 5.43 -5.66 9.53
C GLN A 155 6.67 -5.48 8.66
N GLN A 156 7.10 -6.52 7.94
CA GLN A 156 8.24 -6.44 7.03
C GLN A 156 8.01 -5.41 5.92
N LEU A 157 6.83 -5.41 5.30
CA LEU A 157 6.44 -4.40 4.29
C LEU A 157 6.38 -3.00 4.90
N ALA A 158 5.78 -2.86 6.09
CA ALA A 158 5.68 -1.58 6.78
C ALA A 158 7.05 -0.98 7.05
N ASP A 159 7.98 -1.77 7.56
CA ASP A 159 9.35 -1.33 7.86
C ASP A 159 10.11 -0.98 6.58
N ALA A 160 10.04 -1.81 5.54
CA ALA A 160 10.74 -1.58 4.28
C ALA A 160 10.26 -0.31 3.56
N TYR A 161 8.94 -0.12 3.44
CA TYR A 161 8.38 1.08 2.81
C TYR A 161 8.64 2.34 3.64
N THR A 162 8.55 2.25 4.98
CA THR A 162 8.78 3.41 5.85
C THR A 162 10.24 3.81 5.86
N ALA A 163 11.16 2.85 5.94
CA ALA A 163 12.60 3.12 5.86
C ALA A 163 12.99 3.79 4.54
N GLN A 164 12.48 3.27 3.40
CA GLN A 164 12.74 3.86 2.09
C GLN A 164 12.10 5.26 1.95
N ALA A 165 10.90 5.46 2.48
CA ALA A 165 10.25 6.76 2.47
C ALA A 165 11.00 7.80 3.31
N ASN A 166 11.49 7.42 4.50
CA ASN A 166 12.31 8.30 5.34
C ASN A 166 13.60 8.70 4.62
N LYS A 167 14.30 7.73 3.99
CA LYS A 167 15.48 7.98 3.16
C LYS A 167 15.19 8.97 2.03
N LEU A 168 14.04 8.83 1.39
CA LEU A 168 13.58 9.70 0.29
C LEU A 168 13.00 11.03 0.78
N ASN A 169 12.80 11.25 2.08
CA ASN A 169 11.96 12.33 2.60
C ASN A 169 10.59 12.37 1.89
N ALA A 170 9.91 11.23 1.81
CA ALA A 170 8.65 11.03 1.10
C ALA A 170 7.55 10.54 2.04
N LEU A 171 6.29 10.85 1.68
CA LEU A 171 5.12 10.35 2.40
C LEU A 171 4.91 8.84 2.11
N VAL A 172 4.45 8.10 3.12
CA VAL A 172 3.93 6.73 2.97
C VAL A 172 2.42 6.73 3.10
N VAL A 173 1.70 6.03 2.23
CA VAL A 173 0.29 5.71 2.45
C VAL A 173 0.20 4.28 3.00
N PRO A 174 -0.13 4.08 4.29
CA PRO A 174 0.05 2.80 4.99
C PRO A 174 -1.12 1.81 4.75
N VAL A 175 -1.40 1.51 3.47
CA VAL A 175 -2.54 0.65 3.09
C VAL A 175 -2.41 -0.75 3.67
N GLY A 176 -1.19 -1.33 3.68
CA GLY A 176 -0.96 -2.67 4.21
C GLY A 176 -1.31 -2.80 5.70
N LEU A 177 -1.07 -1.74 6.49
CA LEU A 177 -1.49 -1.71 7.89
C LEU A 177 -3.01 -1.65 8.05
N ALA A 178 -3.71 -0.95 7.15
CA ALA A 178 -5.18 -0.92 7.16
C ALA A 178 -5.77 -2.30 6.82
N PHE A 179 -5.17 -3.03 5.86
CA PHE A 179 -5.57 -4.41 5.57
C PHE A 179 -5.38 -5.33 6.78
N ALA A 180 -4.24 -5.22 7.47
CA ALA A 180 -3.99 -6.01 8.68
C ALA A 180 -4.98 -5.69 9.80
N LEU A 181 -5.27 -4.40 10.03
CA LEU A 181 -6.26 -3.98 11.02
C LEU A 181 -7.66 -4.48 10.67
N ALA A 182 -8.06 -4.38 9.40
CA ALA A 182 -9.34 -4.91 8.93
C ALA A 182 -9.44 -6.43 9.15
N ALA A 183 -8.43 -7.18 8.76
CA ALA A 183 -8.40 -8.64 8.96
C ALA A 183 -8.46 -9.04 10.44
N GLN A 184 -7.94 -8.22 11.33
CA GLN A 184 -7.97 -8.47 12.77
C GLN A 184 -9.33 -8.11 13.40
N THR A 185 -9.94 -7.00 12.99
CA THR A 185 -11.13 -6.44 13.67
C THR A 185 -12.44 -6.76 12.97
N ASN A 186 -12.39 -7.06 11.68
CA ASN A 186 -13.55 -7.35 10.83
C ASN A 186 -13.25 -8.49 9.85
N PRO A 187 -12.93 -9.70 10.35
CA PRO A 187 -12.51 -10.84 9.52
C PRO A 187 -13.58 -11.32 8.54
N GLU A 188 -14.83 -10.92 8.73
CA GLU A 188 -15.94 -11.20 7.83
C GLU A 188 -15.88 -10.38 6.54
N ILE A 189 -15.12 -9.30 6.50
CA ILE A 189 -14.95 -8.48 5.28
C ILE A 189 -13.85 -9.10 4.43
N GLU A 190 -14.24 -9.63 3.27
CA GLU A 190 -13.28 -10.22 2.34
C GLU A 190 -12.53 -9.14 1.54
N LEU A 191 -11.25 -8.93 1.86
CA LEU A 191 -10.42 -7.94 1.21
C LEU A 191 -9.69 -8.45 -0.04
N TYR A 192 -9.72 -9.75 -0.29
CA TYR A 192 -8.98 -10.40 -1.37
C TYR A 192 -9.91 -11.14 -2.32
N ILE A 193 -9.46 -11.33 -3.55
CA ILE A 193 -10.09 -12.24 -4.51
C ILE A 193 -9.11 -13.31 -4.96
N PRO A 194 -9.56 -14.52 -5.25
CA PRO A 194 -8.71 -15.55 -5.85
C PRO A 194 -8.37 -15.16 -7.30
N ASP A 195 -7.15 -15.49 -7.72
CA ASP A 195 -6.74 -15.38 -9.11
C ASP A 195 -6.99 -16.70 -9.83
N ILE A 196 -7.51 -16.62 -11.04
CA ILE A 196 -7.64 -17.79 -11.91
C ILE A 196 -6.27 -18.07 -12.53
N ASP A 197 -5.71 -19.25 -12.22
CA ASP A 197 -4.43 -19.71 -12.79
C ASP A 197 -4.62 -20.45 -14.11
N GLY A 198 -5.83 -20.95 -14.39
CA GLY A 198 -6.13 -21.71 -15.59
C GLY A 198 -7.46 -22.45 -15.50
N PHE A 199 -7.61 -23.46 -16.38
CA PHE A 199 -8.79 -24.32 -16.41
C PHE A 199 -8.30 -25.77 -16.45
N ASN A 200 -9.01 -26.65 -15.74
CA ASN A 200 -8.77 -28.10 -15.81
C ASN A 200 -9.30 -28.68 -17.14
N GLU A 201 -9.08 -29.99 -17.35
CA GLU A 201 -9.52 -30.71 -18.55
C GLU A 201 -11.05 -30.68 -18.80
N THR A 202 -11.83 -30.41 -17.77
CA THR A 202 -13.30 -30.28 -17.85
C THR A 202 -13.77 -28.85 -18.00
N GLY A 203 -12.84 -27.87 -18.13
CA GLY A 203 -13.16 -26.43 -18.28
C GLY A 203 -13.52 -25.73 -16.97
N GLN A 204 -13.25 -26.32 -15.81
CA GLN A 204 -13.47 -25.68 -14.51
C GLN A 204 -12.25 -24.81 -14.16
N GLU A 205 -12.51 -23.63 -13.58
CA GLU A 205 -11.50 -22.70 -13.12
C GLU A 205 -10.60 -23.32 -12.07
N GLN A 206 -9.29 -23.10 -12.21
CA GLN A 206 -8.28 -23.41 -11.21
C GLN A 206 -7.78 -22.11 -10.62
N TYR A 207 -7.72 -22.02 -9.30
CA TYR A 207 -7.35 -20.81 -8.58
C TYR A 207 -5.97 -20.92 -7.96
N ASN A 208 -5.27 -19.78 -7.92
CA ASN A 208 -4.00 -19.66 -7.23
C ASN A 208 -4.22 -19.74 -5.70
N ASP A 209 -3.36 -20.50 -5.03
CA ASP A 209 -3.39 -20.62 -3.56
C ASP A 209 -2.93 -19.32 -2.87
N VAL A 210 -2.20 -18.47 -3.57
CA VAL A 210 -1.70 -17.19 -3.04
C VAL A 210 -2.72 -16.09 -3.28
N LEU A 211 -3.52 -15.79 -2.25
CA LEU A 211 -4.49 -14.71 -2.29
C LEU A 211 -3.81 -13.36 -2.02
N LYS A 212 -3.67 -12.55 -3.06
CA LYS A 212 -2.96 -11.26 -3.00
C LYS A 212 -3.69 -10.11 -3.67
N HIS A 213 -4.53 -10.37 -4.68
CA HIS A 213 -5.23 -9.29 -5.37
C HIS A 213 -6.43 -8.80 -4.56
N PRO A 214 -6.72 -7.48 -4.60
CA PRO A 214 -7.77 -6.90 -3.76
C PRO A 214 -9.15 -7.18 -4.33
N SER A 215 -10.10 -7.43 -3.45
CA SER A 215 -11.53 -7.34 -3.75
C SER A 215 -11.96 -5.88 -3.96
N VAL A 216 -13.23 -5.64 -4.26
CA VAL A 216 -13.81 -4.28 -4.27
C VAL A 216 -13.64 -3.62 -2.90
N ALA A 217 -13.87 -4.35 -1.81
CA ALA A 217 -13.67 -3.87 -0.43
C ALA A 217 -12.21 -3.52 -0.14
N GLY A 218 -11.26 -4.36 -0.57
CA GLY A 218 -9.82 -4.08 -0.44
C GLY A 218 -9.39 -2.83 -1.20
N THR A 219 -9.82 -2.68 -2.47
CA THR A 219 -9.52 -1.47 -3.25
C THR A 219 -10.18 -0.22 -2.65
N TYR A 220 -11.38 -0.36 -2.08
CA TYR A 220 -12.06 0.73 -1.41
C TYR A 220 -11.34 1.15 -0.13
N LEU A 221 -10.91 0.20 0.69
CA LEU A 221 -10.09 0.46 1.88
C LEU A 221 -8.80 1.22 1.52
N ALA A 222 -8.11 0.76 0.46
CA ALA A 222 -6.93 1.45 -0.05
C ALA A 222 -7.25 2.90 -0.45
N ALA A 223 -8.37 3.13 -1.14
CA ALA A 223 -8.79 4.47 -1.52
C ALA A 223 -9.12 5.36 -0.31
N CYS A 224 -9.74 4.81 0.73
CA CYS A 224 -9.99 5.51 2.00
C CYS A 224 -8.67 5.90 2.69
N MET A 225 -7.64 5.04 2.64
CA MET A 225 -6.30 5.36 3.14
C MET A 225 -5.65 6.51 2.38
N PHE A 226 -5.74 6.52 1.05
CA PHE A 226 -5.26 7.66 0.24
C PHE A 226 -6.00 8.94 0.58
N TYR A 227 -7.33 8.88 0.74
CA TYR A 227 -8.11 10.05 1.15
C TYR A 227 -7.64 10.57 2.51
N ALA A 228 -7.53 9.68 3.52
CA ALA A 228 -7.08 10.06 4.86
C ALA A 228 -5.66 10.66 4.84
N SER A 229 -4.73 10.07 4.07
CA SER A 229 -3.35 10.52 4.00
C SER A 229 -3.19 11.84 3.24
N PHE A 230 -3.96 12.06 2.15
CA PHE A 230 -3.85 13.28 1.35
C PHE A 230 -4.63 14.46 1.93
N TYR A 231 -5.76 14.20 2.59
CA TYR A 231 -6.63 15.26 3.12
C TYR A 231 -6.54 15.42 4.63
N GLN A 232 -5.89 14.49 5.35
CA GLN A 232 -5.79 14.47 6.81
C GLN A 232 -7.17 14.55 7.48
N GLN A 233 -8.15 13.95 6.84
CA GLN A 233 -9.55 13.93 7.26
C GLN A 233 -10.09 12.51 7.24
N SER A 234 -11.03 12.25 8.15
CA SER A 234 -11.73 10.96 8.17
C SER A 234 -12.56 10.80 6.89
N PRO A 235 -12.49 9.64 6.21
CA PRO A 235 -13.43 9.29 5.15
C PRO A 235 -14.80 8.87 5.69
N GLU A 236 -14.98 8.75 7.01
CA GLU A 236 -16.24 8.29 7.61
C GLU A 236 -17.39 9.22 7.25
N GLY A 237 -18.49 8.62 6.80
CA GLY A 237 -19.69 9.36 6.41
C GLY A 237 -19.68 9.88 4.97
N LEU A 238 -18.62 9.66 4.19
CA LEU A 238 -18.64 9.98 2.76
C LEU A 238 -19.64 9.08 2.03
N ALA A 239 -20.47 9.69 1.16
CA ALA A 239 -21.56 9.00 0.48
C ALA A 239 -21.09 8.00 -0.60
N TYR A 240 -19.87 8.16 -1.13
CA TYR A 240 -19.29 7.17 -2.04
C TYR A 240 -18.84 5.93 -1.30
N ILE A 241 -19.45 4.79 -1.61
CA ILE A 241 -19.23 3.50 -0.95
C ILE A 241 -18.80 2.37 -1.90
N ALA A 242 -18.47 2.69 -3.15
CA ALA A 242 -17.99 1.73 -4.17
C ALA A 242 -18.92 0.51 -4.39
N ASP A 243 -20.24 0.72 -4.27
CA ASP A 243 -21.28 -0.30 -4.38
C ASP A 243 -21.24 -1.40 -3.28
N LEU A 244 -20.50 -1.16 -2.21
CA LEU A 244 -20.46 -2.03 -1.04
C LEU A 244 -21.71 -1.86 -0.16
N PRO A 245 -22.06 -2.86 0.67
CA PRO A 245 -23.03 -2.68 1.73
C PRO A 245 -22.66 -1.50 2.62
N SER A 246 -23.61 -0.62 2.95
CA SER A 246 -23.32 0.63 3.69
C SER A 246 -22.63 0.39 5.03
N ALA A 247 -22.99 -0.68 5.75
CA ALA A 247 -22.35 -1.02 7.03
C ALA A 247 -20.89 -1.43 6.84
N GLU A 248 -20.57 -2.19 5.78
CA GLU A 248 -19.21 -2.60 5.43
C GLU A 248 -18.36 -1.40 5.02
N ALA A 249 -18.85 -0.56 4.11
CA ALA A 249 -18.17 0.65 3.68
C ALA A 249 -17.85 1.58 4.87
N LYS A 250 -18.79 1.76 5.80
CA LYS A 250 -18.58 2.55 7.01
C LYS A 250 -17.44 1.98 7.87
N ARG A 251 -17.40 0.66 8.07
CA ARG A 251 -16.30 0.01 8.82
C ARG A 251 -14.95 0.24 8.14
N LEU A 252 -14.86 0.08 6.82
CA LEU A 252 -13.63 0.33 6.07
C LEU A 252 -13.18 1.80 6.16
N GLN A 253 -14.10 2.75 6.13
CA GLN A 253 -13.82 4.16 6.36
C GLN A 253 -13.22 4.41 7.75
N GLN A 254 -13.80 3.79 8.80
CA GLN A 254 -13.32 3.88 10.18
C GLN A 254 -11.93 3.26 10.35
N ILE A 255 -11.71 2.08 9.76
CA ILE A 255 -10.41 1.40 9.78
C ILE A 255 -9.33 2.27 9.13
N ALA A 256 -9.62 2.86 7.96
CA ALA A 256 -8.68 3.74 7.28
C ALA A 256 -8.30 4.94 8.16
N TRP A 257 -9.28 5.57 8.82
CA TRP A 257 -9.01 6.70 9.70
C TRP A 257 -8.20 6.31 10.93
N LEU A 258 -8.55 5.21 11.57
CA LEU A 258 -7.83 4.70 12.75
C LEU A 258 -6.38 4.33 12.39
N THR A 259 -6.17 3.66 11.26
CA THR A 259 -4.82 3.33 10.76
C THR A 259 -4.00 4.59 10.52
N PHE A 260 -4.58 5.62 9.87
CA PHE A 260 -3.92 6.90 9.67
C PHE A 260 -3.49 7.54 10.99
N GLN A 261 -4.39 7.56 11.99
CA GLN A 261 -4.08 8.13 13.30
C GLN A 261 -2.98 7.37 14.02
N GLN A 262 -3.04 6.04 14.01
CA GLN A 262 -2.01 5.21 14.66
C GLN A 262 -0.64 5.35 13.98
N PHE A 263 -0.61 5.42 12.66
CA PHE A 263 0.64 5.49 11.91
C PHE A 263 1.34 6.86 12.03
N TYR A 264 0.58 7.96 12.02
CA TYR A 264 1.16 9.31 11.99
C TYR A 264 1.12 10.05 13.31
N LYS A 265 0.26 9.65 14.27
CA LYS A 265 0.05 10.38 15.53
C LYS A 265 0.33 9.52 16.77
N GLY A 266 0.62 8.22 16.56
CA GLY A 266 0.88 7.22 17.61
C GLY A 266 2.29 7.26 18.18
#